data_8fbec10e1871ef5cecf80ab47739306d
#
_entry.id   8fbec10e1871ef5cecf80ab47739306d
#
_cell.length_a   1.000
_cell.length_b   1.000
_cell.length_c   1.000
_cell.angle_alpha   90.00
_cell.angle_beta   90.00
_cell.angle_gamma   90.00
#
_symmetry.space_group_name_H-M   'P 1'
#
loop_
_entity.id
_entity.type
_entity.pdbx_description
1 polymer ?
#
loop_
_entity_poly.entity_id
_entity_poly.type
_entity_poly.pdbx_seq_one_letter_code
_entity_poly.pdbx_strand_id
1 'polypeptide(L)'
;MQSGPVWRPIVDGPRLALLLVGSLGLSACLNTSMVVVGETPAPPLPPAPLISVAVVDEAGGSVAGAQVDFQGLVTEADATGVASTIWEEVPIVVTAFAPGFHEATSNLEVFSEDPVLISLRPVVLPGRVAHAAGEGIEGAAVELGGAEAISGVDGSFRLERVVAGEAVVSRPAWMPAAVTWDGVTGRLDVVLEPRMVKALHITGWTPQNSEAWNGLLSLADNTEINSLVVDLKDESGRVYYLSNVPLAEEVGATREFYQLADIVEQVEQHDLYMIGRIVTFQDPVAARARSDLAVRNADGTPFHKGDQYFLDPTDPVARQYALDLAAEACEAGVDEIQFDYVRFPDGFGSSVQFDGGTAYLGAYNDPESGAARVAVIAAFLQQARELVNPMGCAVAADVFAIVLSVPDDQGIGQRTEDFSEVVDVISPMIYPDHYSDGSFGYQKPFDYPGEVIDSALAAGMPRVQSTAIMRPWLADYYYGPSEVRAEIDAAEEYGIGWMLWNANSNHTSGALKPPETGTTAD
;
A
#
# COMPACT_ATOMS: atom_id res chain seq x y z
N MET A 1 31.07 -9.90 29.28
CA MET A 1 32.51 -9.54 29.23
C MET A 1 32.96 -9.62 27.80
N GLN A 2 33.58 -8.60 27.34
CA GLN A 2 34.20 -8.28 26.06
C GLN A 2 33.31 -7.50 25.06
N SER A 3 33.69 -6.32 25.05
CA SER A 3 33.51 -5.08 24.34
C SER A 3 34.05 -5.14 22.90
N GLY A 4 33.26 -4.76 21.94
CA GLY A 4 33.66 -4.51 20.55
C GLY A 4 33.79 -3.01 20.28
N PRO A 5 34.44 -2.55 19.21
CA PRO A 5 35.02 -1.21 19.16
C PRO A 5 34.08 -0.18 18.48
N VAL A 6 34.08 0.98 19.14
CA VAL A 6 33.52 2.25 18.66
C VAL A 6 34.46 2.88 17.63
N TRP A 7 33.95 3.21 16.44
CA TRP A 7 34.68 4.03 15.46
C TRP A 7 34.34 5.52 15.66
N ARG A 8 35.38 6.35 15.83
CA ARG A 8 35.32 7.82 15.75
C ARG A 8 36.03 8.29 14.48
N PRO A 9 35.54 9.34 13.82
CA PRO A 9 36.25 9.92 12.69
C PRO A 9 37.36 10.87 13.15
N ILE A 10 38.51 10.77 12.50
CA ILE A 10 39.68 11.65 12.66
C ILE A 10 39.51 12.79 11.66
N VAL A 11 39.59 14.02 12.17
CA VAL A 11 39.71 15.25 11.37
C VAL A 11 41.09 15.81 11.59
N ASP A 12 41.98 15.75 10.61
CA ASP A 12 43.25 16.47 10.58
C ASP A 12 43.19 17.57 9.52
N GLY A 13 43.32 18.81 9.95
CA GLY A 13 43.54 19.97 9.07
C GLY A 13 44.90 20.60 9.36
N PRO A 14 45.67 21.01 8.35
CA PRO A 14 46.99 21.59 8.56
C PRO A 14 46.97 23.06 8.97
N ARG A 15 47.69 23.38 10.00
CA ARG A 15 48.02 24.75 10.45
C ARG A 15 49.13 25.32 9.56
N LEU A 16 48.90 26.49 9.00
CA LEU A 16 49.92 27.30 8.33
C LEU A 16 50.48 28.31 9.35
N ALA A 17 51.78 28.26 9.59
CA ALA A 17 52.50 29.17 10.46
C ALA A 17 52.94 30.44 9.69
N LEU A 18 52.68 31.59 10.29
CA LEU A 18 53.12 32.90 9.79
C LEU A 18 54.48 33.23 10.41
N LEU A 19 55.50 33.36 9.59
CA LEU A 19 56.85 33.88 10.00
C LEU A 19 56.90 35.37 9.74
N LEU A 20 57.06 36.15 10.80
CA LEU A 20 57.45 37.57 10.79
C LEU A 20 58.99 37.67 10.67
N VAL A 21 59.46 38.40 9.67
CA VAL A 21 60.85 38.90 9.65
C VAL A 21 60.81 40.42 9.60
N GLY A 22 61.29 41.02 10.66
CA GLY A 22 61.50 42.43 10.75
C GLY A 22 62.86 42.84 10.16
N SER A 23 62.92 43.99 9.54
CA SER A 23 64.22 44.68 9.36
C SER A 23 64.03 46.19 9.58
N LEU A 24 64.77 46.67 10.57
CA LEU A 24 65.00 48.07 10.86
C LEU A 24 65.95 48.68 9.82
N GLY A 25 65.66 49.86 9.33
CA GLY A 25 66.56 50.70 8.55
C GLY A 25 66.29 52.19 8.81
N LEU A 26 67.21 52.80 9.61
CA LEU A 26 67.28 54.24 9.80
C LEU A 26 67.77 54.95 8.51
N SER A 27 67.21 56.11 8.12
CA SER A 27 67.94 57.34 8.13
C SER A 27 67.42 58.44 7.22
N ALA A 28 67.36 59.59 7.78
CA ALA A 28 67.73 60.91 7.29
C ALA A 28 66.63 61.79 6.61
N CYS A 29 66.43 62.89 7.31
CA CYS A 29 65.70 64.06 6.94
C CYS A 29 66.25 64.78 5.68
N LEU A 30 65.41 65.22 4.80
CA LEU A 30 65.58 66.40 3.96
C LEU A 30 64.22 67.09 3.84
N ASN A 31 64.15 68.25 4.44
CA ASN A 31 63.00 69.19 4.31
C ASN A 31 62.95 69.77 2.92
N THR A 32 61.91 69.42 2.16
CA THR A 32 61.51 70.20 0.98
C THR A 32 60.00 70.37 1.05
N SER A 33 59.57 71.54 1.39
CA SER A 33 58.16 71.94 1.38
C SER A 33 57.64 71.95 -0.05
N MET A 34 57.01 70.88 -0.49
CA MET A 34 56.14 70.86 -1.63
C MET A 34 54.72 71.20 -1.17
N VAL A 35 54.21 72.30 -1.75
CA VAL A 35 52.78 72.61 -1.67
C VAL A 35 52.04 71.51 -2.45
N VAL A 36 51.48 70.57 -1.77
CA VAL A 36 50.55 69.60 -2.36
C VAL A 36 49.24 70.35 -2.54
N VAL A 37 48.94 70.71 -3.79
CA VAL A 37 47.58 71.07 -4.18
C VAL A 37 46.74 69.81 -3.95
N GLY A 38 45.87 69.90 -2.95
CA GLY A 38 44.96 68.80 -2.64
C GLY A 38 44.06 68.52 -3.80
N GLU A 39 44.23 67.39 -4.50
CA GLU A 39 43.20 66.87 -5.36
C GLU A 39 41.98 66.55 -4.49
N THR A 40 40.87 67.19 -4.74
CA THR A 40 39.58 66.85 -4.14
C THR A 40 39.33 65.38 -4.51
N PRO A 41 39.10 64.50 -3.55
CA PRO A 41 38.78 63.12 -3.89
C PRO A 41 37.57 63.12 -4.80
N ALA A 42 37.65 62.40 -5.92
CA ALA A 42 36.54 62.26 -6.84
C ALA A 42 35.32 61.75 -6.03
N PRO A 43 34.11 62.24 -6.28
CA PRO A 43 32.94 61.72 -5.60
C PRO A 43 32.86 60.23 -5.84
N PRO A 44 32.47 59.43 -4.80
CA PRO A 44 32.30 58.00 -4.98
C PRO A 44 31.41 57.76 -6.19
N LEU A 45 31.83 56.87 -7.07
CA LEU A 45 31.02 56.42 -8.20
C LEU A 45 29.66 55.94 -7.67
N PRO A 46 28.56 56.31 -8.30
CA PRO A 46 27.26 55.78 -7.91
C PRO A 46 27.33 54.25 -7.90
N PRO A 47 26.66 53.58 -6.94
CA PRO A 47 26.63 52.13 -6.92
C PRO A 47 26.14 51.63 -8.29
N ALA A 48 26.79 50.59 -8.81
CA ALA A 48 26.39 49.99 -10.07
C ALA A 48 24.92 49.54 -10.00
N PRO A 49 24.11 49.74 -11.04
CA PRO A 49 22.70 49.41 -11.01
C PRO A 49 22.53 47.89 -10.80
N LEU A 50 21.61 47.54 -9.90
CA LEU A 50 21.25 46.16 -9.57
C LEU A 50 19.94 45.83 -10.30
N ILE A 51 19.89 44.69 -10.99
CA ILE A 51 18.66 44.12 -11.51
C ILE A 51 18.30 42.92 -10.62
N SER A 52 17.04 42.90 -10.18
CA SER A 52 16.48 41.82 -9.39
C SER A 52 15.24 41.21 -10.09
N VAL A 53 15.15 39.88 -10.08
CA VAL A 53 14.05 39.10 -10.64
C VAL A 53 13.48 38.23 -9.55
N ALA A 54 12.18 38.31 -9.31
CA ALA A 54 11.45 37.40 -8.44
C ALA A 54 10.77 36.34 -9.31
N VAL A 55 11.19 35.08 -9.09
CA VAL A 55 10.62 33.93 -9.78
C VAL A 55 9.54 33.34 -8.91
N VAL A 56 8.33 33.25 -9.46
CA VAL A 56 7.16 32.67 -8.78
C VAL A 56 6.50 31.60 -9.63
N ASP A 57 5.68 30.75 -9.03
CA ASP A 57 4.76 29.91 -9.77
C ASP A 57 3.45 30.64 -10.12
N GLU A 58 2.54 29.96 -10.84
CA GLU A 58 1.24 30.56 -11.24
C GLU A 58 0.33 30.90 -10.03
N ALA A 59 0.57 30.31 -8.87
CA ALA A 59 -0.15 30.61 -7.63
C ALA A 59 0.48 31.78 -6.85
N GLY A 60 1.62 32.32 -7.33
CA GLY A 60 2.38 33.38 -6.68
C GLY A 60 3.35 32.88 -5.61
N GLY A 61 3.54 31.58 -5.48
CA GLY A 61 4.54 30.99 -4.60
C GLY A 61 5.95 31.19 -5.12
N SER A 62 6.92 31.51 -4.25
CA SER A 62 8.32 31.68 -4.61
C SER A 62 8.94 30.36 -5.11
N VAL A 63 9.70 30.43 -6.21
CA VAL A 63 10.44 29.31 -6.77
C VAL A 63 11.92 29.45 -6.38
N ALA A 64 12.25 28.96 -5.18
CA ALA A 64 13.63 28.95 -4.68
C ALA A 64 14.52 28.04 -5.55
N GLY A 65 15.78 28.43 -5.75
CA GLY A 65 16.74 27.69 -6.58
C GLY A 65 16.49 27.77 -8.08
N ALA A 66 15.51 28.56 -8.53
CA ALA A 66 15.32 28.83 -9.96
C ALA A 66 16.58 29.49 -10.54
N GLN A 67 16.98 29.06 -11.73
CA GLN A 67 18.08 29.68 -12.46
C GLN A 67 17.54 30.83 -13.29
N VAL A 68 18.20 31.99 -13.19
CA VAL A 68 17.84 33.20 -13.95
C VAL A 68 19.02 33.60 -14.83
N ASP A 69 18.83 33.48 -16.13
CA ASP A 69 19.82 33.85 -17.14
C ASP A 69 19.64 35.31 -17.55
N PHE A 70 20.65 36.13 -17.22
CA PHE A 70 20.77 37.54 -17.62
C PHE A 70 21.70 37.62 -18.85
N GLN A 71 21.23 37.18 -20.03
CA GLN A 71 21.99 37.16 -21.29
C GLN A 71 23.36 36.43 -21.18
N GLY A 72 23.38 35.23 -20.60
CA GLY A 72 24.58 34.39 -20.45
C GLY A 72 25.20 34.43 -19.05
N LEU A 73 24.74 35.33 -18.17
CA LEU A 73 25.07 35.33 -16.76
C LEU A 73 23.95 34.65 -15.94
N VAL A 74 24.16 33.42 -15.53
CA VAL A 74 23.16 32.66 -14.77
C VAL A 74 23.37 32.88 -13.27
N THR A 75 22.29 33.24 -12.57
CA THR A 75 22.24 33.45 -11.12
C THR A 75 21.12 32.60 -10.53
N GLU A 76 21.38 31.97 -9.39
CA GLU A 76 20.38 31.16 -8.67
C GLU A 76 19.51 32.05 -7.77
N ALA A 77 18.20 31.86 -7.81
CA ALA A 77 17.27 32.52 -6.92
C ALA A 77 17.39 32.03 -5.48
N ASP A 78 17.36 32.94 -4.54
CA ASP A 78 17.44 32.63 -3.12
C ASP A 78 16.17 31.96 -2.56
N ALA A 79 16.11 31.76 -1.25
CA ALA A 79 14.97 31.12 -0.58
C ALA A 79 13.64 31.88 -0.73
N THR A 80 13.69 33.17 -1.13
CA THR A 80 12.52 34.00 -1.41
C THR A 80 12.16 34.01 -2.90
N GLY A 81 12.89 33.28 -3.73
CA GLY A 81 12.72 33.22 -5.18
C GLY A 81 13.37 34.37 -5.92
N VAL A 82 14.25 35.19 -5.27
CA VAL A 82 14.85 36.38 -5.88
C VAL A 82 16.28 36.07 -6.34
N ALA A 83 16.54 36.35 -7.61
CA ALA A 83 17.88 36.39 -8.20
C ALA A 83 18.25 37.84 -8.54
N SER A 84 19.48 38.24 -8.23
CA SER A 84 19.95 39.61 -8.49
C SER A 84 21.36 39.59 -9.08
N THR A 85 21.60 40.55 -9.97
CA THR A 85 22.94 40.76 -10.55
C THR A 85 23.18 42.26 -10.84
N ILE A 86 24.45 42.64 -10.97
CA ILE A 86 24.84 43.98 -11.43
C ILE A 86 24.77 43.97 -12.95
N TRP A 87 24.02 44.96 -13.52
CA TRP A 87 23.87 45.11 -14.95
C TRP A 87 23.85 46.59 -15.33
N GLU A 88 24.54 46.97 -16.38
CA GLU A 88 24.76 48.39 -16.71
C GLU A 88 23.87 48.90 -17.84
N GLU A 89 23.26 48.02 -18.62
CA GLU A 89 22.49 48.37 -19.80
C GLU A 89 21.09 47.77 -19.81
N VAL A 90 20.10 48.53 -20.29
CA VAL A 90 18.74 48.05 -20.64
C VAL A 90 18.41 48.51 -22.07
N PRO A 91 17.56 47.82 -22.84
CA PRO A 91 16.80 46.60 -22.43
C PRO A 91 17.65 45.36 -22.32
N ILE A 92 17.23 44.43 -21.44
CA ILE A 92 17.82 43.10 -21.28
C ILE A 92 16.72 42.05 -21.31
N VAL A 93 16.97 40.93 -21.98
CA VAL A 93 16.12 39.72 -21.93
C VAL A 93 16.59 38.85 -20.81
N VAL A 94 15.67 38.47 -19.92
CA VAL A 94 15.95 37.61 -18.80
C VAL A 94 15.09 36.35 -18.93
N THR A 95 15.70 35.17 -18.82
CA THR A 95 15.01 33.89 -18.86
C THR A 95 15.13 33.20 -17.52
N ALA A 96 14.01 32.82 -16.91
CA ALA A 96 13.98 32.00 -15.70
C ALA A 96 13.59 30.58 -16.05
N PHE A 97 14.24 29.60 -15.40
CA PHE A 97 13.94 28.20 -15.54
C PHE A 97 14.19 27.46 -14.22
N ALA A 98 13.41 26.41 -13.96
CA ALA A 98 13.56 25.53 -12.81
C ALA A 98 13.12 24.11 -13.19
N PRO A 99 13.70 23.06 -12.58
CA PRO A 99 13.22 21.70 -12.78
C PRO A 99 11.72 21.58 -12.50
N GLY A 100 11.00 20.90 -13.38
CA GLY A 100 9.55 20.76 -13.27
C GLY A 100 8.72 21.96 -13.70
N PHE A 101 9.33 22.96 -14.31
CA PHE A 101 8.65 24.14 -14.85
C PHE A 101 9.03 24.39 -16.31
N HIS A 102 8.13 24.99 -17.06
CA HIS A 102 8.45 25.57 -18.36
C HIS A 102 9.25 26.87 -18.16
N GLU A 103 10.27 27.07 -18.96
CA GLU A 103 11.01 28.32 -18.97
C GLU A 103 10.10 29.52 -19.31
N ALA A 104 10.41 30.65 -18.73
CA ALA A 104 9.71 31.91 -19.03
C ALA A 104 10.71 33.03 -19.21
N THR A 105 10.43 33.91 -20.19
CA THR A 105 11.29 35.02 -20.57
C THR A 105 10.55 36.32 -20.36
N SER A 106 11.28 37.33 -19.89
CA SER A 106 10.81 38.70 -19.74
C SER A 106 11.81 39.68 -20.32
N ASN A 107 11.31 40.78 -20.91
CA ASN A 107 12.13 41.86 -21.40
C ASN A 107 12.10 43.03 -20.40
N LEU A 108 13.24 43.38 -19.86
CA LEU A 108 13.40 44.47 -18.88
C LEU A 108 13.83 45.73 -19.60
N GLU A 109 12.89 46.69 -19.77
CA GLU A 109 13.09 47.93 -20.51
C GLU A 109 13.75 49.04 -19.68
N VAL A 110 13.59 48.97 -18.36
CA VAL A 110 14.08 49.97 -17.40
C VAL A 110 14.60 49.33 -16.14
N PHE A 111 15.52 50.02 -15.46
CA PHE A 111 15.92 49.62 -14.10
C PHE A 111 14.77 49.90 -13.13
N SER A 112 14.51 48.93 -12.23
CA SER A 112 13.51 49.00 -11.17
C SER A 112 14.15 48.71 -9.83
N GLU A 113 13.70 49.42 -8.79
CA GLU A 113 14.08 49.12 -7.40
C GLU A 113 13.36 47.84 -6.90
N ASP A 114 12.15 47.60 -7.43
CA ASP A 114 11.40 46.35 -7.12
C ASP A 114 11.81 45.24 -8.07
N PRO A 115 11.90 43.98 -7.59
CA PRO A 115 12.18 42.81 -8.42
C PRO A 115 11.13 42.65 -9.54
N VAL A 116 11.59 42.36 -10.74
CA VAL A 116 10.70 42.06 -11.87
C VAL A 116 10.16 40.64 -11.68
N LEU A 117 8.84 40.49 -11.78
CA LEU A 117 8.19 39.22 -11.58
C LEU A 117 8.24 38.36 -12.86
N ILE A 118 8.77 37.12 -12.75
CA ILE A 118 8.68 36.12 -13.79
C ILE A 118 7.89 34.92 -13.21
N SER A 119 6.75 34.62 -13.84
CA SER A 119 5.93 33.48 -13.43
C SER A 119 6.27 32.24 -14.26
N LEU A 120 6.67 31.14 -13.59
CA LEU A 120 6.90 29.84 -14.21
C LEU A 120 5.65 28.98 -14.15
N ARG A 121 5.33 28.35 -15.27
CA ARG A 121 4.22 27.43 -15.37
C ARG A 121 4.73 26.02 -15.07
N PRO A 122 4.11 25.25 -14.14
CA PRO A 122 4.53 23.89 -13.86
C PRO A 122 4.36 22.97 -15.08
N VAL A 123 5.28 22.05 -15.25
CA VAL A 123 5.11 20.93 -16.18
C VAL A 123 4.08 20.00 -15.57
N VAL A 124 3.03 19.73 -16.33
CA VAL A 124 1.90 18.90 -15.90
C VAL A 124 1.86 17.66 -16.76
N LEU A 125 1.82 16.50 -16.11
CA LEU A 125 1.73 15.19 -16.75
C LEU A 125 0.42 14.51 -16.34
N PRO A 126 -0.63 14.56 -17.17
CA PRO A 126 -1.81 13.72 -17.00
C PRO A 126 -1.48 12.29 -17.40
N GLY A 127 -2.19 11.33 -16.81
CA GLY A 127 -2.04 9.94 -17.16
C GLY A 127 -3.22 9.09 -16.74
N ARG A 128 -3.10 7.79 -16.98
CA ARG A 128 -4.08 6.80 -16.56
C ARG A 128 -3.41 5.50 -16.18
N VAL A 129 -3.81 4.93 -15.05
CA VAL A 129 -3.47 3.56 -14.65
C VAL A 129 -4.65 2.66 -15.00
N ALA A 130 -4.40 1.56 -15.69
CA ALA A 130 -5.46 0.65 -16.12
C ALA A 130 -5.00 -0.81 -16.04
N HIS A 131 -5.97 -1.72 -15.95
CA HIS A 131 -5.78 -3.15 -16.22
C HIS A 131 -5.65 -3.41 -17.73
N ALA A 132 -5.07 -4.55 -18.11
CA ALA A 132 -4.91 -4.93 -19.52
C ALA A 132 -6.25 -4.98 -20.29
N ALA A 133 -7.36 -5.27 -19.62
CA ALA A 133 -8.71 -5.22 -20.22
C ALA A 133 -9.22 -3.78 -20.48
N GLY A 134 -8.48 -2.76 -20.02
CA GLY A 134 -8.79 -1.35 -20.24
C GLY A 134 -9.60 -0.69 -19.13
N GLU A 135 -9.94 -1.41 -18.06
CA GLU A 135 -10.60 -0.85 -16.88
C GLU A 135 -9.63 0.02 -16.09
N GLY A 136 -10.08 1.17 -15.58
CA GLY A 136 -9.28 2.06 -14.75
C GLY A 136 -9.03 1.47 -13.38
N ILE A 137 -7.80 1.63 -12.88
CA ILE A 137 -7.43 1.19 -11.53
C ILE A 137 -7.46 2.40 -10.61
N GLU A 138 -8.39 2.40 -9.66
CA GLU A 138 -8.49 3.40 -8.60
C GLU A 138 -7.44 3.16 -7.51
N GLY A 139 -6.94 4.25 -6.91
CA GLY A 139 -6.07 4.18 -5.74
C GLY A 139 -4.64 3.73 -6.04
N ALA A 140 -4.22 3.70 -7.31
CA ALA A 140 -2.82 3.45 -7.63
C ALA A 140 -1.97 4.68 -7.31
N ALA A 141 -0.90 4.48 -6.57
CA ALA A 141 0.11 5.49 -6.30
C ALA A 141 1.03 5.63 -7.53
N VAL A 142 1.26 6.86 -7.97
CA VAL A 142 2.15 7.21 -9.08
C VAL A 142 3.19 8.17 -8.58
N GLU A 143 4.46 7.79 -8.67
CA GLU A 143 5.59 8.63 -8.25
C GLU A 143 6.50 8.89 -9.45
N LEU A 144 6.92 10.14 -9.65
CA LEU A 144 7.89 10.53 -10.67
C LEU A 144 8.73 11.73 -10.19
N GLY A 145 10.00 11.48 -9.89
CA GLY A 145 10.96 12.55 -9.54
C GLY A 145 10.56 13.34 -8.29
N GLY A 146 9.88 12.72 -7.33
CA GLY A 146 9.39 13.33 -6.10
C GLY A 146 8.01 14.00 -6.23
N ALA A 147 7.38 13.95 -7.41
CA ALA A 147 5.97 14.30 -7.58
C ALA A 147 5.12 13.03 -7.39
N GLU A 148 4.02 13.15 -6.67
CA GLU A 148 3.15 12.04 -6.32
C GLU A 148 1.70 12.33 -6.70
N ALA A 149 0.97 11.29 -7.09
CA ALA A 149 -0.48 11.34 -7.31
C ALA A 149 -1.12 9.99 -7.01
N ILE A 150 -2.40 10.00 -6.69
CA ILE A 150 -3.22 8.79 -6.57
C ILE A 150 -4.24 8.79 -7.71
N SER A 151 -4.41 7.67 -8.38
CA SER A 151 -5.39 7.53 -9.46
C SER A 151 -6.83 7.52 -8.94
N GLY A 152 -7.72 8.18 -9.68
CA GLY A 152 -9.16 8.20 -9.40
C GLY A 152 -9.87 6.93 -9.87
N VAL A 153 -11.20 6.88 -9.68
CA VAL A 153 -12.07 5.73 -10.04
C VAL A 153 -11.99 5.30 -11.51
N ASP A 154 -11.67 6.21 -12.42
CA ASP A 154 -11.45 5.91 -13.84
C ASP A 154 -9.98 5.61 -14.17
N GLY A 155 -9.13 5.52 -13.15
CA GLY A 155 -7.68 5.35 -13.24
C GLY A 155 -6.91 6.61 -13.59
N SER A 156 -7.56 7.76 -13.81
CA SER A 156 -6.89 9.01 -14.19
C SER A 156 -6.07 9.58 -13.03
N PHE A 157 -4.91 10.16 -13.37
CA PHE A 157 -4.06 10.88 -12.43
C PHE A 157 -3.48 12.14 -13.07
N ARG A 158 -2.90 13.02 -12.25
CA ARG A 158 -2.23 14.24 -12.68
C ARG A 158 -1.03 14.51 -11.76
N LEU A 159 0.16 14.50 -12.34
CA LEU A 159 1.39 14.94 -11.67
C LEU A 159 1.71 16.39 -12.08
N GLU A 160 2.29 17.14 -11.17
CA GLU A 160 2.73 18.51 -11.39
C GLU A 160 4.20 18.68 -11.00
N ARG A 161 4.89 19.61 -11.68
CA ARG A 161 6.32 19.90 -11.46
C ARG A 161 7.23 18.70 -11.74
N VAL A 162 6.88 17.91 -12.75
CA VAL A 162 7.61 16.71 -13.13
C VAL A 162 8.81 16.99 -14.03
N VAL A 163 9.83 16.16 -13.88
CA VAL A 163 11.00 16.10 -14.77
C VAL A 163 11.08 14.72 -15.41
N ALA A 164 11.74 14.63 -16.58
CA ALA A 164 11.97 13.33 -17.22
C ALA A 164 12.64 12.35 -16.27
N GLY A 165 12.18 11.11 -16.27
CA GLY A 165 12.68 10.08 -15.36
C GLY A 165 11.82 8.83 -15.36
N GLU A 166 12.10 7.93 -14.42
CA GLU A 166 11.33 6.74 -14.21
C GLU A 166 10.15 7.03 -13.27
N ALA A 167 8.95 6.74 -13.76
CA ALA A 167 7.74 6.74 -12.96
C ALA A 167 7.51 5.35 -12.38
N VAL A 168 7.33 5.27 -11.07
CA VAL A 168 6.95 4.03 -10.37
C VAL A 168 5.45 4.10 -10.06
N VAL A 169 4.73 3.05 -10.46
CA VAL A 169 3.29 2.93 -10.21
C VAL A 169 3.03 1.67 -9.41
N SER A 170 2.36 1.81 -8.28
CA SER A 170 2.06 0.70 -7.38
C SER A 170 0.60 0.73 -6.91
N ARG A 171 0.06 -0.44 -6.63
CA ARG A 171 -1.25 -0.64 -6.05
C ARG A 171 -1.21 -1.94 -5.22
N PRO A 172 -1.70 -1.96 -3.97
CA PRO A 172 -1.82 -3.20 -3.21
C PRO A 172 -2.54 -4.30 -3.99
N ALA A 173 -2.09 -5.54 -3.90
CA ALA A 173 -2.50 -6.71 -4.67
C ALA A 173 -2.15 -6.71 -6.18
N TRP A 174 -1.47 -5.68 -6.69
CA TRP A 174 -1.04 -5.59 -8.08
C TRP A 174 0.49 -5.64 -8.20
N MET A 175 1.00 -6.06 -9.35
CA MET A 175 2.43 -5.98 -9.64
C MET A 175 2.81 -4.52 -9.90
N PRO A 176 3.82 -3.97 -9.21
CA PRO A 176 4.27 -2.61 -9.49
C PRO A 176 4.88 -2.52 -10.88
N ALA A 177 4.73 -1.37 -11.52
CA ALA A 177 5.30 -1.09 -12.83
C ALA A 177 6.22 0.13 -12.78
N ALA A 178 7.35 0.06 -13.52
CA ALA A 178 8.24 1.19 -13.74
C ALA A 178 8.20 1.58 -15.23
N VAL A 179 7.95 2.86 -15.51
CA VAL A 179 7.83 3.38 -16.87
C VAL A 179 8.64 4.66 -17.02
N THR A 180 9.54 4.70 -17.99
CA THR A 180 10.33 5.92 -18.26
C THR A 180 9.50 6.94 -19.02
N TRP A 181 9.38 8.16 -18.46
CA TRP A 181 8.84 9.32 -19.14
C TRP A 181 9.95 10.19 -19.71
N ASP A 182 9.83 10.56 -20.99
CA ASP A 182 10.86 11.28 -21.76
C ASP A 182 10.92 12.79 -21.51
N GLY A 183 10.02 13.34 -20.70
CA GLY A 183 9.91 14.78 -20.45
C GLY A 183 9.16 15.55 -21.55
N VAL A 184 8.73 14.91 -22.62
CA VAL A 184 8.11 15.53 -23.80
C VAL A 184 6.72 14.98 -24.10
N THR A 185 6.53 13.67 -23.94
CA THR A 185 5.24 13.02 -24.16
C THR A 185 4.19 13.59 -23.22
N GLY A 186 3.10 14.13 -23.77
CA GLY A 186 2.08 14.89 -23.02
C GLY A 186 1.14 14.06 -22.15
N ARG A 187 1.35 12.75 -22.05
CA ARG A 187 0.54 11.81 -21.25
C ARG A 187 1.35 10.57 -20.87
N LEU A 188 1.09 10.01 -19.70
CA LEU A 188 1.67 8.75 -19.22
C LEU A 188 0.55 7.76 -18.90
N ASP A 189 0.40 6.73 -19.73
CA ASP A 189 -0.54 5.63 -19.47
C ASP A 189 0.22 4.39 -19.04
N VAL A 190 -0.22 3.78 -17.93
CA VAL A 190 0.45 2.62 -17.32
C VAL A 190 -0.55 1.47 -17.17
N VAL A 191 -0.11 0.27 -17.52
CA VAL A 191 -0.87 -0.96 -17.30
C VAL A 191 -0.27 -1.68 -16.11
N LEU A 192 -1.11 -2.04 -15.13
CA LEU A 192 -0.75 -2.93 -14.05
C LEU A 192 -1.39 -4.30 -14.28
N GLU A 193 -0.66 -5.34 -13.87
CA GLU A 193 -1.14 -6.71 -13.87
C GLU A 193 -1.48 -7.14 -12.44
N PRO A 194 -2.56 -7.91 -12.22
CA PRO A 194 -2.85 -8.48 -10.92
C PRO A 194 -1.67 -9.32 -10.42
N ARG A 195 -1.39 -9.28 -9.11
CA ARG A 195 -0.41 -10.18 -8.52
C ARG A 195 -0.94 -11.62 -8.57
N MET A 196 -0.25 -12.47 -9.31
CA MET A 196 -0.56 -13.90 -9.40
C MET A 196 -0.07 -14.62 -8.14
N VAL A 197 -0.94 -14.79 -7.17
CA VAL A 197 -0.63 -15.44 -5.90
C VAL A 197 -0.94 -16.93 -5.97
N LYS A 198 0.04 -17.77 -5.60
CA LYS A 198 -0.07 -19.22 -5.42
C LYS A 198 0.36 -19.54 -4.00
N ALA A 199 -0.60 -19.71 -3.08
CA ALA A 199 -0.32 -19.69 -1.66
C ALA A 199 -0.63 -21.02 -0.93
N LEU A 200 0.08 -21.23 0.18
CA LEU A 200 -0.19 -22.27 1.15
C LEU A 200 -0.74 -21.66 2.44
N HIS A 201 -1.78 -22.28 3.03
CA HIS A 201 -2.27 -21.95 4.36
C HIS A 201 -1.32 -22.45 5.45
N ILE A 202 -0.98 -21.58 6.37
CA ILE A 202 -0.08 -21.86 7.50
C ILE A 202 -0.82 -21.55 8.80
N THR A 203 -1.03 -22.56 9.62
CA THR A 203 -1.63 -22.37 10.94
C THR A 203 -0.74 -21.53 11.85
N GLY A 204 -1.33 -20.73 12.72
CA GLY A 204 -0.61 -19.78 13.57
C GLY A 204 0.41 -20.40 14.54
N TRP A 205 0.32 -21.69 14.85
CA TRP A 205 1.33 -22.37 15.68
C TRP A 205 2.49 -22.97 14.88
N THR A 206 2.39 -23.06 13.55
CA THR A 206 3.44 -23.68 12.72
C THR A 206 4.77 -22.95 12.79
N PRO A 207 4.84 -21.60 12.77
CA PRO A 207 6.12 -20.88 12.82
C PRO A 207 6.97 -21.15 14.08
N GLN A 208 6.36 -21.52 15.22
CA GLN A 208 7.14 -21.87 16.41
C GLN A 208 7.86 -23.24 16.29
N ASN A 209 7.43 -24.10 15.36
CA ASN A 209 8.10 -25.35 15.05
C ASN A 209 9.05 -25.14 13.87
N SER A 210 10.31 -24.88 14.14
CA SER A 210 11.30 -24.54 13.12
C SER A 210 11.50 -25.61 12.05
N GLU A 211 11.29 -26.90 12.35
CA GLU A 211 11.39 -27.98 11.35
C GLU A 211 10.21 -27.90 10.37
N ALA A 212 8.98 -27.77 10.88
CA ALA A 212 7.79 -27.63 10.05
C ALA A 212 7.82 -26.33 9.22
N TRP A 213 8.18 -25.21 9.85
CA TRP A 213 8.29 -23.91 9.20
C TRP A 213 9.31 -23.91 8.07
N ASN A 214 10.56 -24.34 8.34
CA ASN A 214 11.60 -24.43 7.31
C ASN A 214 11.24 -25.45 6.21
N GLY A 215 10.49 -26.48 6.54
CA GLY A 215 9.97 -27.42 5.55
C GLY A 215 9.00 -26.77 4.57
N LEU A 216 8.14 -25.85 5.04
CA LEU A 216 7.20 -25.09 4.20
C LEU A 216 7.90 -24.03 3.35
N LEU A 217 8.87 -23.29 3.92
CA LEU A 217 9.71 -22.37 3.15
C LEU A 217 10.48 -23.11 2.05
N SER A 218 11.06 -24.26 2.39
CA SER A 218 11.73 -25.11 1.38
C SER A 218 10.76 -25.66 0.32
N LEU A 219 9.50 -25.97 0.69
CA LEU A 219 8.49 -26.37 -0.29
C LEU A 219 8.19 -25.24 -1.26
N ALA A 220 8.05 -23.99 -0.78
CA ALA A 220 7.86 -22.83 -1.61
C ALA A 220 9.06 -22.61 -2.56
N ASP A 221 10.29 -22.64 -2.06
CA ASP A 221 11.51 -22.48 -2.88
C ASP A 221 11.63 -23.49 -4.03
N ASN A 222 11.05 -24.68 -3.87
CA ASN A 222 11.19 -25.80 -4.82
C ASN A 222 9.94 -26.03 -5.67
N THR A 223 8.92 -25.17 -5.56
CA THR A 223 7.66 -25.32 -6.30
C THR A 223 7.18 -23.97 -6.85
N GLU A 224 6.01 -23.96 -7.50
CA GLU A 224 5.35 -22.76 -8.03
C GLU A 224 4.76 -21.84 -6.95
N ILE A 225 4.89 -22.18 -5.67
CA ILE A 225 4.39 -21.39 -4.54
C ILE A 225 5.21 -20.10 -4.43
N ASN A 226 4.51 -18.96 -4.36
CA ASN A 226 5.10 -17.63 -4.24
C ASN A 226 4.51 -16.81 -3.10
N SER A 227 3.68 -17.44 -2.25
CA SER A 227 2.98 -16.76 -1.17
C SER A 227 2.64 -17.71 -0.03
N LEU A 228 2.53 -17.17 1.19
CA LEU A 228 2.05 -17.88 2.37
C LEU A 228 0.89 -17.13 3.00
N VAL A 229 -0.19 -17.85 3.35
CA VAL A 229 -1.28 -17.32 4.18
C VAL A 229 -1.07 -17.78 5.60
N VAL A 230 -0.64 -16.90 6.49
CA VAL A 230 -0.34 -17.21 7.89
C VAL A 230 -1.49 -16.78 8.78
N ASP A 231 -2.02 -17.70 9.61
CA ASP A 231 -2.99 -17.36 10.64
C ASP A 231 -2.37 -16.44 11.69
N LEU A 232 -2.68 -15.16 11.66
CA LEU A 232 -2.34 -14.20 12.72
C LEU A 232 -3.32 -14.33 13.89
N LYS A 233 -4.60 -14.55 13.58
CA LYS A 233 -5.68 -14.82 14.54
C LYS A 233 -6.63 -15.87 13.94
N ASP A 234 -6.85 -16.98 14.64
CA ASP A 234 -7.67 -18.10 14.19
C ASP A 234 -9.08 -18.14 14.79
N GLU A 235 -9.84 -19.18 14.46
CA GLU A 235 -11.22 -19.42 14.90
C GLU A 235 -11.35 -19.62 16.42
N SER A 236 -10.25 -19.92 17.12
CA SER A 236 -10.24 -20.01 18.59
C SER A 236 -10.20 -18.65 19.28
N GLY A 237 -10.07 -17.56 18.53
CA GLY A 237 -9.92 -16.18 19.02
C GLY A 237 -8.51 -15.90 19.56
N ARG A 238 -7.51 -16.71 19.21
CA ARG A 238 -6.12 -16.51 19.63
C ARG A 238 -5.36 -15.69 18.58
N VAL A 239 -4.62 -14.68 19.06
CA VAL A 239 -3.59 -13.97 18.29
C VAL A 239 -2.25 -14.66 18.58
N TYR A 240 -1.57 -15.15 17.55
CA TYR A 240 -0.44 -16.07 17.67
C TYR A 240 0.91 -15.41 17.93
N TYR A 241 0.96 -14.09 17.94
CA TYR A 241 2.14 -13.28 18.27
C TYR A 241 1.84 -12.35 19.44
N LEU A 242 2.88 -11.76 20.02
CA LEU A 242 2.73 -10.76 21.07
C LEU A 242 2.24 -9.43 20.46
N SER A 243 0.92 -9.28 20.43
CA SER A 243 0.25 -8.08 19.92
C SER A 243 0.24 -6.96 20.97
N ASN A 244 0.38 -5.72 20.51
CA ASN A 244 0.22 -4.51 21.31
C ASN A 244 -1.21 -3.94 21.24
N VAL A 245 -2.11 -4.61 20.54
CA VAL A 245 -3.51 -4.19 20.42
C VAL A 245 -4.20 -4.27 21.79
N PRO A 246 -4.70 -3.14 22.33
CA PRO A 246 -5.19 -3.07 23.72
C PRO A 246 -6.28 -4.11 24.04
N LEU A 247 -7.24 -4.32 23.12
CA LEU A 247 -8.30 -5.30 23.35
C LEU A 247 -7.79 -6.74 23.30
N ALA A 248 -6.79 -7.06 22.48
CA ALA A 248 -6.15 -8.39 22.46
C ALA A 248 -5.49 -8.71 23.82
N GLU A 249 -4.83 -7.72 24.42
CA GLU A 249 -4.23 -7.83 25.74
C GLU A 249 -5.32 -7.93 26.83
N GLU A 250 -6.32 -7.05 26.82
CA GLU A 250 -7.43 -7.01 27.78
C GLU A 250 -8.16 -8.35 27.89
N VAL A 251 -8.46 -8.97 26.74
CA VAL A 251 -9.21 -10.24 26.69
C VAL A 251 -8.30 -11.48 26.84
N GLY A 252 -7.00 -11.29 26.88
CA GLY A 252 -6.02 -12.37 26.97
C GLY A 252 -5.93 -13.23 25.71
N ALA A 253 -6.13 -12.63 24.53
CA ALA A 253 -6.08 -13.34 23.25
C ALA A 253 -4.65 -13.65 22.79
N THR A 254 -3.68 -12.81 23.16
CA THR A 254 -2.29 -12.89 22.69
C THR A 254 -1.57 -14.17 23.14
N ARG A 255 -0.73 -14.69 22.27
CA ARG A 255 0.18 -15.82 22.51
C ARG A 255 1.56 -15.45 21.97
N GLU A 256 2.59 -15.67 22.75
CA GLU A 256 3.97 -15.42 22.34
C GLU A 256 4.55 -16.66 21.65
N PHE A 257 4.02 -17.04 20.48
CA PHE A 257 4.55 -18.18 19.73
C PHE A 257 5.70 -17.76 18.83
N TYR A 258 5.64 -16.53 18.30
CA TYR A 258 6.70 -15.92 17.48
C TYR A 258 6.62 -14.39 17.56
N GLN A 259 7.67 -13.71 17.08
CA GLN A 259 7.62 -12.28 16.78
C GLN A 259 7.18 -12.11 15.34
N LEU A 260 6.16 -11.30 15.09
CA LEU A 260 5.60 -11.15 13.74
C LEU A 260 6.65 -10.62 12.75
N ALA A 261 7.44 -9.63 13.16
CA ALA A 261 8.52 -9.08 12.32
C ALA A 261 9.55 -10.14 11.90
N ASP A 262 9.88 -11.11 12.78
CA ASP A 262 10.83 -12.18 12.44
C ASP A 262 10.27 -13.14 11.37
N ILE A 263 8.97 -13.36 11.38
CA ILE A 263 8.31 -14.20 10.36
C ILE A 263 8.21 -13.45 9.04
N VAL A 264 7.85 -12.17 9.06
CA VAL A 264 7.85 -11.30 7.86
C VAL A 264 9.23 -11.30 7.22
N GLU A 265 10.30 -11.03 7.99
CA GLU A 265 11.68 -11.03 7.48
C GLU A 265 12.06 -12.37 6.83
N GLN A 266 11.65 -13.51 7.44
CA GLN A 266 11.93 -14.82 6.87
C GLN A 266 11.17 -15.06 5.56
N VAL A 267 9.90 -14.64 5.47
CA VAL A 267 9.10 -14.74 4.24
C VAL A 267 9.70 -13.89 3.12
N GLU A 268 10.12 -12.66 3.43
CA GLU A 268 10.83 -11.76 2.50
C GLU A 268 12.16 -12.34 2.01
N GLN A 269 12.94 -13.00 2.89
CA GLN A 269 14.21 -13.65 2.51
C GLN A 269 14.05 -14.77 1.48
N HIS A 270 12.82 -15.30 1.33
CA HIS A 270 12.45 -16.30 0.34
C HIS A 270 11.68 -15.72 -0.86
N ASP A 271 11.67 -14.38 -1.01
CA ASP A 271 10.93 -13.68 -2.07
C ASP A 271 9.43 -14.04 -2.13
N LEU A 272 8.82 -14.36 -0.97
CA LEU A 272 7.43 -14.74 -0.84
C LEU A 272 6.54 -13.55 -0.43
N TYR A 273 5.31 -13.51 -0.95
CA TYR A 273 4.27 -12.57 -0.57
C TYR A 273 3.54 -13.08 0.69
N MET A 274 3.46 -12.26 1.73
CA MET A 274 2.86 -12.65 3.00
C MET A 274 1.42 -12.16 3.13
N ILE A 275 0.49 -13.10 3.29
CA ILE A 275 -0.91 -12.82 3.60
C ILE A 275 -1.14 -13.14 5.08
N GLY A 276 -1.55 -12.14 5.86
CA GLY A 276 -1.94 -12.30 7.26
C GLY A 276 -3.44 -12.58 7.38
N ARG A 277 -3.84 -13.82 7.71
CA ARG A 277 -5.24 -14.17 7.90
C ARG A 277 -5.69 -13.81 9.32
N ILE A 278 -6.81 -13.07 9.42
CA ILE A 278 -7.45 -12.63 10.65
C ILE A 278 -8.89 -13.11 10.65
N VAL A 279 -9.21 -14.08 11.50
CA VAL A 279 -10.60 -14.46 11.78
C VAL A 279 -11.28 -13.31 12.53
N THR A 280 -12.28 -12.71 11.90
CA THR A 280 -12.79 -11.37 12.26
C THR A 280 -13.82 -11.45 13.38
N PHE A 281 -15.04 -11.89 13.07
CA PHE A 281 -16.15 -11.82 14.02
C PHE A 281 -16.39 -13.12 14.79
N GLN A 282 -15.93 -14.28 14.35
CA GLN A 282 -15.91 -15.46 15.20
C GLN A 282 -14.77 -15.36 16.20
N ASP A 283 -15.08 -15.09 17.46
CA ASP A 283 -14.08 -14.89 18.51
C ASP A 283 -14.60 -15.36 19.88
N PRO A 284 -14.35 -16.62 20.24
CA PRO A 284 -14.78 -17.13 21.55
C PRO A 284 -14.00 -16.55 22.74
N VAL A 285 -12.81 -15.98 22.52
CA VAL A 285 -12.03 -15.34 23.60
C VAL A 285 -12.62 -13.97 23.93
N ALA A 286 -12.70 -13.10 22.94
CA ALA A 286 -13.20 -11.75 23.14
C ALA A 286 -14.70 -11.74 23.50
N ALA A 287 -15.54 -12.52 22.82
CA ALA A 287 -16.97 -12.57 23.09
C ALA A 287 -17.32 -13.09 24.49
N ARG A 288 -16.51 -13.96 25.07
CA ARG A 288 -16.71 -14.41 26.47
C ARG A 288 -16.19 -13.40 27.49
N ALA A 289 -15.05 -12.76 27.20
CA ALA A 289 -14.44 -11.78 28.10
C ALA A 289 -15.22 -10.44 28.10
N ARG A 290 -15.71 -10.03 26.94
CA ARG A 290 -16.43 -8.79 26.65
C ARG A 290 -17.80 -9.12 26.04
N SER A 291 -18.69 -9.65 26.88
CA SER A 291 -20.05 -10.03 26.43
C SER A 291 -20.89 -8.85 25.93
N ASP A 292 -20.49 -7.63 26.25
CA ASP A 292 -21.05 -6.39 25.72
C ASP A 292 -20.75 -6.20 24.23
N LEU A 293 -19.65 -6.76 23.72
CA LEU A 293 -19.26 -6.72 22.31
C LEU A 293 -19.78 -7.93 21.50
N ALA A 294 -20.41 -8.90 22.16
CA ALA A 294 -20.87 -10.12 21.53
C ALA A 294 -22.26 -9.98 20.92
N VAL A 295 -22.54 -10.70 19.84
CA VAL A 295 -23.90 -11.02 19.42
C VAL A 295 -24.62 -11.70 20.59
N ARG A 296 -25.86 -11.29 20.93
CA ARG A 296 -26.54 -11.73 22.13
C ARG A 296 -27.87 -12.40 21.85
N ASN A 297 -28.22 -13.35 22.69
CA ASN A 297 -29.57 -13.90 22.79
C ASN A 297 -30.54 -12.88 23.43
N ALA A 298 -31.84 -13.11 23.31
CA ALA A 298 -32.88 -12.23 23.91
C ALA A 298 -32.79 -12.08 25.44
N ASP A 299 -32.15 -13.02 26.14
CA ASP A 299 -31.90 -12.97 27.58
C ASP A 299 -30.59 -12.22 27.93
N GLY A 300 -29.89 -11.65 26.93
CA GLY A 300 -28.67 -10.89 27.11
C GLY A 300 -27.39 -11.72 27.17
N THR A 301 -27.49 -13.06 27.12
CA THR A 301 -26.31 -13.93 27.09
C THR A 301 -25.66 -13.92 25.70
N PRO A 302 -24.32 -14.10 25.58
CA PRO A 302 -23.68 -14.22 24.28
C PRO A 302 -24.29 -15.36 23.44
N PHE A 303 -24.58 -15.04 22.18
CA PHE A 303 -24.99 -16.07 21.20
C PHE A 303 -23.82 -16.99 20.89
N HIS A 304 -24.09 -18.27 20.83
CA HIS A 304 -23.10 -19.26 20.43
C HIS A 304 -23.72 -20.48 19.75
N LYS A 305 -22.94 -21.14 18.90
CA LYS A 305 -23.28 -22.39 18.24
C LYS A 305 -22.16 -23.40 18.52
N GLY A 306 -22.39 -24.27 19.52
CA GLY A 306 -21.30 -25.07 20.07
C GLY A 306 -20.27 -24.18 20.77
N ASP A 307 -19.00 -24.30 20.37
CA ASP A 307 -17.90 -23.47 20.87
C ASP A 307 -17.69 -22.17 20.08
N GLN A 308 -18.45 -21.94 19.01
CA GLN A 308 -18.37 -20.74 18.18
C GLN A 308 -19.15 -19.60 18.85
N TYR A 309 -18.44 -18.53 19.20
CA TYR A 309 -18.98 -17.28 19.70
C TYR A 309 -18.66 -16.17 18.70
N PHE A 310 -19.49 -15.15 18.66
CA PHE A 310 -19.34 -14.08 17.67
C PHE A 310 -19.34 -12.71 18.33
N LEU A 311 -18.42 -11.86 17.94
CA LEU A 311 -18.49 -10.42 18.13
C LEU A 311 -19.57 -9.85 17.21
N ASP A 312 -20.21 -8.78 17.65
CA ASP A 312 -21.26 -8.10 16.90
C ASP A 312 -20.66 -7.24 15.76
N PRO A 313 -20.88 -7.59 14.49
CA PRO A 313 -20.36 -6.79 13.37
C PRO A 313 -20.90 -5.36 13.33
N THR A 314 -22.00 -5.06 14.03
CA THR A 314 -22.59 -3.71 14.11
C THR A 314 -21.92 -2.85 15.18
N ASP A 315 -21.21 -3.46 16.14
CA ASP A 315 -20.52 -2.77 17.21
C ASP A 315 -19.20 -2.14 16.73
N PRO A 316 -19.00 -0.82 16.92
CA PRO A 316 -17.79 -0.15 16.43
C PRO A 316 -16.51 -0.60 17.14
N VAL A 317 -16.58 -1.03 18.43
CA VAL A 317 -15.40 -1.51 19.17
C VAL A 317 -15.01 -2.90 18.71
N ALA A 318 -15.99 -3.77 18.42
CA ALA A 318 -15.75 -5.09 17.86
C ALA A 318 -15.07 -4.99 16.46
N ARG A 319 -15.52 -4.05 15.63
CA ARG A 319 -14.87 -3.78 14.33
C ARG A 319 -13.45 -3.20 14.50
N GLN A 320 -13.29 -2.23 15.41
CA GLN A 320 -11.99 -1.59 15.65
C GLN A 320 -10.93 -2.60 16.09
N TYR A 321 -11.31 -3.62 16.85
CA TYR A 321 -10.38 -4.68 17.26
C TYR A 321 -9.72 -5.39 16.07
N ALA A 322 -10.50 -5.76 15.06
CA ALA A 322 -9.95 -6.39 13.86
C ALA A 322 -9.13 -5.42 13.00
N LEU A 323 -9.54 -4.13 12.95
CA LEU A 323 -8.81 -3.08 12.25
C LEU A 323 -7.45 -2.78 12.91
N ASP A 324 -7.39 -2.77 14.25
CA ASP A 324 -6.15 -2.54 14.99
C ASP A 324 -5.15 -3.69 14.76
N LEU A 325 -5.63 -4.95 14.74
CA LEU A 325 -4.78 -6.09 14.40
C LEU A 325 -4.28 -6.04 12.94
N ALA A 326 -5.13 -5.59 12.03
CA ALA A 326 -4.76 -5.42 10.62
C ALA A 326 -3.69 -4.35 10.45
N ALA A 327 -3.86 -3.18 11.09
CA ALA A 327 -2.88 -2.10 11.06
C ALA A 327 -1.54 -2.54 11.65
N GLU A 328 -1.54 -3.19 12.82
CA GLU A 328 -0.33 -3.72 13.46
C GLU A 328 0.42 -4.71 12.56
N ALA A 329 -0.31 -5.59 11.85
CA ALA A 329 0.29 -6.54 10.94
C ALA A 329 0.90 -5.86 9.69
N CYS A 330 0.22 -4.87 9.11
CA CYS A 330 0.74 -4.09 7.98
C CYS A 330 1.96 -3.25 8.40
N GLU A 331 1.97 -2.66 9.61
CA GLU A 331 3.14 -1.96 10.17
C GLU A 331 4.34 -2.89 10.33
N ALA A 332 4.10 -4.17 10.59
CA ALA A 332 5.16 -5.17 10.68
C ALA A 332 5.67 -5.66 9.31
N GLY A 333 5.06 -5.24 8.20
CA GLY A 333 5.47 -5.57 6.83
C GLY A 333 4.70 -6.71 6.17
N VAL A 334 3.53 -7.09 6.71
CA VAL A 334 2.62 -8.03 6.03
C VAL A 334 2.06 -7.36 4.77
N ASP A 335 2.08 -8.04 3.63
CA ASP A 335 1.68 -7.48 2.33
C ASP A 335 0.16 -7.39 2.13
N GLU A 336 -0.59 -8.28 2.74
CA GLU A 336 -2.05 -8.38 2.59
C GLU A 336 -2.70 -8.88 3.87
N ILE A 337 -3.83 -8.26 4.24
CA ILE A 337 -4.70 -8.77 5.31
C ILE A 337 -5.89 -9.49 4.70
N GLN A 338 -6.06 -10.73 5.09
CA GLN A 338 -7.21 -11.55 4.69
C GLN A 338 -8.16 -11.74 5.86
N PHE A 339 -9.33 -11.12 5.76
CA PHE A 339 -10.39 -11.23 6.76
C PHE A 339 -11.25 -12.47 6.50
N ASP A 340 -11.16 -13.45 7.38
CA ASP A 340 -12.07 -14.60 7.40
C ASP A 340 -13.13 -14.44 8.48
N TYR A 341 -14.22 -15.20 8.39
CA TYR A 341 -15.41 -15.04 9.23
C TYR A 341 -15.86 -13.56 9.31
N VAL A 342 -15.64 -12.83 8.23
CA VAL A 342 -16.08 -11.45 8.01
C VAL A 342 -17.55 -11.47 7.59
N ARG A 343 -18.39 -11.87 8.56
CA ARG A 343 -19.80 -12.19 8.34
C ARG A 343 -20.58 -12.22 9.64
N PHE A 344 -21.88 -12.16 9.52
CA PHE A 344 -22.79 -12.50 10.62
C PHE A 344 -22.75 -14.00 10.90
N PRO A 345 -23.10 -14.44 12.14
CA PRO A 345 -23.22 -15.86 12.45
C PRO A 345 -24.29 -16.53 11.56
N ASP A 346 -24.04 -17.75 11.16
CA ASP A 346 -25.03 -18.55 10.44
C ASP A 346 -26.04 -19.19 11.40
N GLY A 347 -27.27 -19.40 10.93
CA GLY A 347 -28.30 -20.15 11.66
C GLY A 347 -28.84 -19.46 12.91
N PHE A 348 -28.67 -18.14 13.05
CA PHE A 348 -29.32 -17.40 14.13
C PHE A 348 -30.81 -17.19 13.84
N GLY A 349 -31.62 -17.29 14.92
CA GLY A 349 -33.05 -17.04 14.83
C GLY A 349 -33.40 -15.55 15.05
N SER A 350 -34.69 -15.21 14.91
CA SER A 350 -35.21 -13.85 15.13
C SER A 350 -35.05 -13.33 16.59
N SER A 351 -34.57 -14.17 17.49
CA SER A 351 -34.32 -13.83 18.91
C SER A 351 -32.95 -13.27 19.19
N VAL A 352 -32.03 -13.27 18.21
CA VAL A 352 -30.68 -12.72 18.37
C VAL A 352 -30.70 -11.21 18.28
N GLN A 353 -29.92 -10.54 19.11
CA GLN A 353 -29.84 -9.08 19.23
C GLN A 353 -28.45 -8.59 18.79
N PHE A 354 -28.47 -7.48 18.06
CA PHE A 354 -27.30 -6.73 17.62
C PHE A 354 -27.37 -5.32 18.17
N ASP A 355 -26.29 -4.78 18.71
CA ASP A 355 -26.28 -3.46 19.37
C ASP A 355 -26.49 -2.27 18.42
N GLY A 356 -26.22 -2.44 17.13
CA GLY A 356 -26.48 -1.43 16.10
C GLY A 356 -27.97 -1.05 15.92
N GLY A 357 -28.87 -1.54 16.76
CA GLY A 357 -30.25 -1.13 16.85
C GLY A 357 -31.15 -1.58 15.70
N THR A 358 -30.68 -2.48 14.86
CA THR A 358 -31.41 -2.96 13.70
C THR A 358 -32.09 -4.29 14.01
N ALA A 359 -33.29 -4.22 14.61
CA ALA A 359 -34.10 -5.40 14.95
C ALA A 359 -34.38 -6.32 13.74
N TYR A 360 -34.24 -5.83 12.51
CA TYR A 360 -34.42 -6.57 11.27
C TYR A 360 -33.16 -7.31 10.77
N LEU A 361 -31.99 -7.09 11.35
CA LEU A 361 -30.79 -7.85 10.99
C LEU A 361 -30.93 -9.36 11.25
N GLY A 362 -31.88 -9.75 12.07
CA GLY A 362 -32.18 -11.15 12.38
C GLY A 362 -33.07 -11.90 11.38
N ALA A 363 -33.70 -11.24 10.41
CA ALA A 363 -34.62 -11.90 9.49
C ALA A 363 -33.88 -12.49 8.27
N TYR A 364 -33.64 -13.80 8.30
CA TYR A 364 -32.84 -14.51 7.27
C TYR A 364 -33.31 -14.28 5.83
N ASN A 365 -34.60 -14.40 5.57
CA ASN A 365 -35.18 -14.33 4.20
C ASN A 365 -35.76 -12.96 3.85
N ASP A 366 -35.53 -11.92 4.65
CA ASP A 366 -36.02 -10.59 4.37
C ASP A 366 -34.96 -9.78 3.57
N PRO A 367 -35.30 -9.28 2.35
CA PRO A 367 -34.37 -8.56 1.52
C PRO A 367 -33.79 -7.27 2.16
N GLU A 368 -34.58 -6.56 2.98
CA GLU A 368 -34.11 -5.35 3.67
C GLU A 368 -33.09 -5.72 4.74
N SER A 369 -33.33 -6.79 5.49
CA SER A 369 -32.37 -7.32 6.47
C SER A 369 -31.09 -7.81 5.80
N GLY A 370 -31.19 -8.45 4.63
CA GLY A 370 -30.05 -8.87 3.83
C GLY A 370 -29.19 -7.69 3.37
N ALA A 371 -29.84 -6.67 2.80
CA ALA A 371 -29.15 -5.44 2.38
C ALA A 371 -28.46 -4.72 3.57
N ALA A 372 -29.11 -4.69 4.74
CA ALA A 372 -28.54 -4.10 5.94
C ALA A 372 -27.31 -4.87 6.45
N ARG A 373 -27.36 -6.23 6.45
CA ARG A 373 -26.18 -7.05 6.81
C ARG A 373 -25.02 -6.83 5.86
N VAL A 374 -25.28 -6.85 4.55
CA VAL A 374 -24.25 -6.58 3.52
C VAL A 374 -23.62 -5.21 3.74
N ALA A 375 -24.44 -4.17 3.95
CA ALA A 375 -23.92 -2.82 4.17
C ALA A 375 -23.02 -2.71 5.41
N VAL A 376 -23.33 -3.43 6.50
CA VAL A 376 -22.47 -3.45 7.71
C VAL A 376 -21.11 -4.06 7.42
N ILE A 377 -21.08 -5.23 6.75
CA ILE A 377 -19.81 -5.91 6.46
C ILE A 377 -19.02 -5.15 5.38
N ALA A 378 -19.67 -4.67 4.33
CA ALA A 378 -19.01 -3.86 3.30
C ALA A 378 -18.40 -2.57 3.88
N ALA A 379 -19.10 -1.90 4.80
CA ALA A 379 -18.57 -0.72 5.47
C ALA A 379 -17.34 -1.04 6.34
N PHE A 380 -17.29 -2.20 6.99
CA PHE A 380 -16.10 -2.66 7.71
C PHE A 380 -14.93 -2.91 6.76
N LEU A 381 -15.14 -3.62 5.66
CA LEU A 381 -14.11 -3.90 4.66
C LEU A 381 -13.59 -2.62 3.99
N GLN A 382 -14.48 -1.68 3.70
CA GLN A 382 -14.09 -0.36 3.20
C GLN A 382 -13.19 0.38 4.20
N GLN A 383 -13.57 0.41 5.49
CA GLN A 383 -12.75 1.02 6.55
C GLN A 383 -11.37 0.35 6.66
N ALA A 384 -11.31 -0.98 6.54
CA ALA A 384 -10.05 -1.72 6.54
C ALA A 384 -9.17 -1.30 5.34
N ARG A 385 -9.74 -1.25 4.13
CA ARG A 385 -9.04 -0.84 2.93
C ARG A 385 -8.52 0.61 3.01
N GLU A 386 -9.34 1.54 3.48
CA GLU A 386 -8.95 2.94 3.71
C GLU A 386 -7.82 3.08 4.73
N LEU A 387 -7.78 2.19 5.73
CA LEU A 387 -6.76 2.18 6.78
C LEU A 387 -5.42 1.62 6.27
N VAL A 388 -5.42 0.44 5.61
CA VAL A 388 -4.18 -0.30 5.35
C VAL A 388 -3.61 -0.11 3.94
N ASN A 389 -4.41 0.26 2.93
CA ASN A 389 -3.89 0.50 1.58
C ASN A 389 -2.85 1.63 1.51
N PRO A 390 -2.98 2.76 2.25
CA PRO A 390 -1.92 3.78 2.33
C PRO A 390 -0.61 3.27 2.94
N MET A 391 -0.66 2.14 3.66
CA MET A 391 0.52 1.47 4.22
C MET A 391 1.18 0.49 3.22
N GLY A 392 0.60 0.33 2.03
CA GLY A 392 1.03 -0.61 1.01
C GLY A 392 0.42 -2.01 1.13
N CYS A 393 -0.49 -2.22 2.06
CA CYS A 393 -1.07 -3.51 2.42
C CYS A 393 -2.44 -3.70 1.72
N ALA A 394 -2.66 -4.86 1.10
CA ALA A 394 -3.92 -5.17 0.44
C ALA A 394 -4.97 -5.70 1.45
N VAL A 395 -6.25 -5.63 1.06
CA VAL A 395 -7.37 -6.22 1.81
C VAL A 395 -8.03 -7.31 1.00
N ALA A 396 -8.09 -8.51 1.57
CA ALA A 396 -8.83 -9.64 1.06
C ALA A 396 -9.99 -10.03 1.99
N ALA A 397 -11.08 -10.57 1.43
CA ALA A 397 -12.18 -11.10 2.20
C ALA A 397 -12.50 -12.54 1.80
N ASP A 398 -12.50 -13.44 2.79
CA ASP A 398 -12.95 -14.81 2.61
C ASP A 398 -14.48 -14.87 2.58
N VAL A 399 -15.03 -15.46 1.54
CA VAL A 399 -16.47 -15.56 1.36
C VAL A 399 -16.89 -17.01 1.16
N PHE A 400 -18.10 -17.33 1.60
CA PHE A 400 -18.67 -18.63 1.28
C PHE A 400 -18.90 -18.74 -0.23
N ALA A 401 -18.43 -19.84 -0.83
CA ALA A 401 -18.53 -20.04 -2.28
C ALA A 401 -19.96 -19.98 -2.81
N ILE A 402 -20.97 -20.29 -1.98
CA ILE A 402 -22.39 -20.20 -2.37
C ILE A 402 -22.78 -18.79 -2.85
N VAL A 403 -22.17 -17.72 -2.29
CA VAL A 403 -22.50 -16.33 -2.68
C VAL A 403 -22.07 -16.00 -4.10
N LEU A 404 -21.18 -16.81 -4.70
CA LEU A 404 -20.84 -16.70 -6.12
C LEU A 404 -22.02 -17.06 -7.04
N SER A 405 -22.92 -17.94 -6.57
CA SER A 405 -23.99 -18.54 -7.38
C SER A 405 -25.39 -18.00 -7.06
N VAL A 406 -25.54 -17.24 -5.96
CA VAL A 406 -26.85 -16.73 -5.50
C VAL A 406 -26.83 -15.21 -5.36
N PRO A 407 -27.98 -14.53 -5.58
CA PRO A 407 -28.03 -13.06 -5.52
C PRO A 407 -28.21 -12.49 -4.11
N ASP A 408 -28.57 -13.32 -3.13
CA ASP A 408 -28.82 -12.91 -1.75
C ASP A 408 -27.57 -13.11 -0.86
N ASP A 409 -27.62 -12.58 0.35
CA ASP A 409 -26.52 -12.59 1.32
C ASP A 409 -26.42 -13.89 2.15
N GLN A 410 -27.22 -14.89 1.86
CA GLN A 410 -27.33 -16.16 2.60
C GLN A 410 -27.53 -15.98 4.12
N GLY A 411 -28.06 -14.84 4.55
CA GLY A 411 -28.27 -14.50 5.96
C GLY A 411 -26.99 -14.14 6.72
N ILE A 412 -25.86 -14.05 6.05
CA ILE A 412 -24.53 -13.83 6.68
C ILE A 412 -23.91 -12.49 6.32
N GLY A 413 -24.55 -11.70 5.46
CA GLY A 413 -24.07 -10.37 5.06
C GLY A 413 -22.96 -10.39 4.01
N GLN A 414 -22.80 -11.48 3.25
CA GLN A 414 -21.82 -11.56 2.17
C GLN A 414 -22.52 -11.52 0.80
N ARG A 415 -22.07 -10.66 -0.09
CA ARG A 415 -22.52 -10.58 -1.48
C ARG A 415 -21.37 -10.17 -2.39
N THR A 416 -21.18 -10.91 -3.48
CA THR A 416 -20.00 -10.76 -4.36
C THR A 416 -19.89 -9.35 -4.95
N GLU A 417 -21.00 -8.77 -5.42
CA GLU A 417 -21.03 -7.46 -6.04
C GLU A 417 -20.56 -6.36 -5.10
N ASP A 418 -21.12 -6.31 -3.87
CA ASP A 418 -20.80 -5.26 -2.90
C ASP A 418 -19.37 -5.40 -2.36
N PHE A 419 -18.92 -6.64 -2.16
CA PHE A 419 -17.57 -6.86 -1.65
C PHE A 419 -16.52 -6.50 -2.70
N SER A 420 -16.79 -6.80 -3.98
CA SER A 420 -15.86 -6.45 -5.06
C SER A 420 -15.57 -4.94 -5.16
N GLU A 421 -16.48 -4.08 -4.69
CA GLU A 421 -16.28 -2.63 -4.70
C GLU A 421 -15.39 -2.13 -3.55
N VAL A 422 -15.29 -2.90 -2.45
CA VAL A 422 -14.67 -2.43 -1.20
C VAL A 422 -13.41 -3.20 -0.78
N VAL A 423 -13.04 -4.28 -1.48
CA VAL A 423 -11.80 -5.04 -1.24
C VAL A 423 -10.86 -5.01 -2.44
N ASP A 424 -9.63 -5.42 -2.23
CA ASP A 424 -8.64 -5.64 -3.29
C ASP A 424 -8.73 -7.06 -3.85
N VAL A 425 -9.11 -8.03 -2.98
CA VAL A 425 -9.20 -9.45 -3.33
C VAL A 425 -10.47 -10.06 -2.73
N ILE A 426 -11.20 -10.83 -3.53
CA ILE A 426 -12.27 -11.71 -3.06
C ILE A 426 -11.76 -13.15 -3.07
N SER A 427 -11.87 -13.83 -1.92
CA SER A 427 -11.36 -15.18 -1.74
C SER A 427 -12.48 -16.16 -1.41
N PRO A 428 -13.16 -16.72 -2.43
CA PRO A 428 -14.23 -17.69 -2.19
C PRO A 428 -13.65 -19.04 -1.74
N MET A 429 -14.25 -19.60 -0.70
CA MET A 429 -13.91 -20.91 -0.16
C MET A 429 -14.60 -22.02 -0.97
N ILE A 430 -14.01 -22.40 -2.11
CA ILE A 430 -14.61 -23.38 -3.02
C ILE A 430 -14.10 -24.77 -2.63
N TYR A 431 -14.80 -25.40 -1.66
CA TYR A 431 -14.47 -26.75 -1.19
C TYR A 431 -15.53 -27.72 -1.71
N PRO A 432 -15.17 -28.67 -2.59
CA PRO A 432 -16.15 -29.58 -3.24
C PRO A 432 -16.97 -30.42 -2.27
N ASP A 433 -16.42 -30.77 -1.09
CA ASP A 433 -17.11 -31.49 -0.02
C ASP A 433 -18.18 -30.66 0.72
N HIS A 434 -18.17 -29.34 0.56
CA HIS A 434 -19.18 -28.46 1.13
C HIS A 434 -20.43 -28.28 0.24
N TYR A 435 -20.38 -28.75 -1.01
CA TYR A 435 -21.52 -28.71 -1.90
C TYR A 435 -22.43 -29.94 -1.73
N SER A 436 -23.73 -29.69 -1.70
CA SER A 436 -24.72 -30.76 -1.59
C SER A 436 -24.75 -31.63 -2.85
N ASP A 437 -25.10 -32.91 -2.71
CA ASP A 437 -25.37 -33.82 -3.83
C ASP A 437 -26.30 -33.17 -4.85
N GLY A 438 -25.95 -33.24 -6.12
CA GLY A 438 -26.70 -32.62 -7.22
C GLY A 438 -26.26 -31.20 -7.57
N SER A 439 -25.42 -30.54 -6.78
CA SER A 439 -24.88 -29.20 -7.10
C SER A 439 -24.15 -29.23 -8.43
N PHE A 440 -24.33 -28.18 -9.24
CA PHE A 440 -23.78 -28.06 -10.60
C PHE A 440 -24.11 -29.24 -11.54
N GLY A 441 -25.09 -30.09 -11.17
CA GLY A 441 -25.47 -31.28 -11.94
C GLY A 441 -24.65 -32.53 -11.60
N TYR A 442 -23.70 -32.46 -10.71
CA TYR A 442 -22.90 -33.61 -10.24
C TYR A 442 -23.61 -34.35 -9.11
N GLN A 443 -23.75 -35.67 -9.25
CA GLN A 443 -24.40 -36.49 -8.22
C GLN A 443 -23.68 -36.37 -6.87
N LYS A 444 -22.35 -36.33 -6.90
CA LYS A 444 -21.49 -36.05 -5.77
C LYS A 444 -20.40 -35.06 -6.19
N PRO A 445 -20.54 -33.79 -5.87
CA PRO A 445 -19.53 -32.76 -6.20
C PRO A 445 -18.13 -33.12 -5.74
N PHE A 446 -17.99 -33.77 -4.59
CA PHE A 446 -16.73 -34.26 -4.05
C PHE A 446 -15.92 -35.12 -5.04
N ASP A 447 -16.58 -35.91 -5.91
CA ASP A 447 -15.90 -36.78 -6.88
C ASP A 447 -15.42 -36.00 -8.15
N TYR A 448 -15.69 -34.68 -8.25
CA TYR A 448 -15.42 -33.83 -9.41
C TYR A 448 -14.79 -32.48 -8.99
N PRO A 449 -13.61 -32.49 -8.29
CA PRO A 449 -13.09 -31.27 -7.68
C PRO A 449 -12.80 -30.16 -8.70
N GLY A 450 -12.10 -30.43 -9.78
CA GLY A 450 -11.78 -29.43 -10.80
C GLY A 450 -13.03 -28.80 -11.44
N GLU A 451 -14.01 -29.65 -11.79
CA GLU A 451 -15.25 -29.21 -12.43
C GLU A 451 -16.14 -28.37 -11.47
N VAL A 452 -16.05 -28.63 -10.16
CA VAL A 452 -16.74 -27.81 -9.15
C VAL A 452 -16.10 -26.43 -9.05
N ILE A 453 -14.75 -26.35 -9.05
CA ILE A 453 -14.03 -25.08 -9.09
C ILE A 453 -14.42 -24.30 -10.34
N ASP A 454 -14.36 -24.90 -11.53
CA ASP A 454 -14.76 -24.29 -12.79
C ASP A 454 -16.20 -23.75 -12.73
N SER A 455 -17.16 -24.57 -12.28
CA SER A 455 -18.58 -24.18 -12.21
C SER A 455 -18.82 -23.01 -11.26
N ALA A 456 -18.12 -22.98 -10.12
CA ALA A 456 -18.24 -21.91 -9.14
C ALA A 456 -17.62 -20.60 -9.66
N LEU A 457 -16.45 -20.67 -10.30
CA LEU A 457 -15.78 -19.51 -10.91
C LEU A 457 -16.56 -18.98 -12.10
N ALA A 458 -17.08 -19.85 -12.96
CA ALA A 458 -17.95 -19.44 -14.08
C ALA A 458 -19.18 -18.64 -13.61
N ALA A 459 -19.74 -18.98 -12.44
CA ALA A 459 -20.85 -18.25 -11.85
C ALA A 459 -20.41 -16.92 -11.21
N GLY A 460 -19.25 -16.89 -10.53
CA GLY A 460 -18.81 -15.77 -9.71
C GLY A 460 -18.05 -14.67 -10.48
N MET A 461 -17.18 -15.04 -11.42
CA MET A 461 -16.36 -14.08 -12.16
C MET A 461 -17.14 -12.93 -12.82
N PRO A 462 -18.29 -13.19 -13.51
CA PRO A 462 -19.07 -12.09 -14.10
C PRO A 462 -19.73 -11.15 -13.09
N ARG A 463 -19.72 -11.50 -11.80
CA ARG A 463 -20.36 -10.72 -10.72
C ARG A 463 -19.41 -9.79 -10.00
N VAL A 464 -18.10 -9.87 -10.29
CA VAL A 464 -17.12 -8.89 -9.83
C VAL A 464 -17.34 -7.58 -10.59
N GLN A 465 -17.66 -6.50 -9.87
CA GLN A 465 -18.09 -5.22 -10.44
C GLN A 465 -16.94 -4.21 -10.62
N SER A 466 -15.75 -4.53 -10.10
CA SER A 466 -14.60 -3.62 -10.07
C SER A 466 -13.30 -4.33 -10.46
N THR A 467 -12.18 -3.70 -10.18
CA THR A 467 -10.84 -4.28 -10.34
C THR A 467 -10.41 -5.20 -9.19
N ALA A 468 -11.34 -5.65 -8.33
CA ALA A 468 -11.04 -6.64 -7.31
C ALA A 468 -10.60 -7.97 -7.95
N ILE A 469 -9.59 -8.59 -7.36
CA ILE A 469 -9.01 -9.83 -7.86
C ILE A 469 -9.77 -11.02 -7.24
N MET A 470 -10.21 -11.97 -8.08
CA MET A 470 -10.75 -13.25 -7.61
C MET A 470 -9.59 -14.20 -7.31
N ARG A 471 -9.55 -14.77 -6.09
CA ARG A 471 -8.53 -15.72 -5.66
C ARG A 471 -9.14 -16.79 -4.75
N PRO A 472 -9.54 -17.96 -5.29
CA PRO A 472 -10.23 -18.99 -4.53
C PRO A 472 -9.32 -19.69 -3.54
N TRP A 473 -9.92 -20.14 -2.42
CA TRP A 473 -9.44 -21.21 -1.59
C TRP A 473 -9.82 -22.55 -2.20
N LEU A 474 -8.87 -23.47 -2.30
CA LEU A 474 -8.97 -24.82 -2.83
C LEU A 474 -8.72 -25.85 -1.72
N ALA A 475 -9.32 -27.03 -1.82
CA ALA A 475 -9.24 -28.04 -0.78
C ALA A 475 -7.95 -28.88 -0.89
N ASP A 476 -7.01 -28.69 0.04
CA ASP A 476 -5.83 -29.56 0.17
C ASP A 476 -5.98 -30.52 1.34
N TYR A 477 -7.14 -31.19 1.37
CA TYR A 477 -7.50 -32.22 2.34
C TYR A 477 -8.46 -33.22 1.69
N TYR A 478 -8.47 -34.47 2.14
CA TYR A 478 -9.24 -35.59 1.59
C TYR A 478 -8.89 -36.00 0.16
N TYR A 479 -8.10 -35.21 -0.56
CA TYR A 479 -7.72 -35.44 -1.95
C TYR A 479 -6.25 -35.89 -2.08
N GLY A 480 -5.94 -36.58 -3.18
CA GLY A 480 -4.57 -36.87 -3.59
C GLY A 480 -4.01 -35.81 -4.56
N PRO A 481 -2.75 -36.01 -4.99
CA PRO A 481 -2.09 -35.02 -5.85
C PRO A 481 -2.82 -34.73 -7.17
N SER A 482 -3.51 -35.71 -7.75
CA SER A 482 -4.24 -35.53 -9.03
C SER A 482 -5.48 -34.66 -8.88
N GLU A 483 -6.21 -34.83 -7.79
CA GLU A 483 -7.43 -34.09 -7.48
C GLU A 483 -7.10 -32.64 -7.09
N VAL A 484 -6.13 -32.42 -6.20
CA VAL A 484 -5.65 -31.08 -5.85
C VAL A 484 -5.10 -30.36 -7.08
N ARG A 485 -4.37 -31.06 -7.96
CA ARG A 485 -3.91 -30.47 -9.23
C ARG A 485 -5.06 -30.07 -10.16
N ALA A 486 -6.13 -30.87 -10.21
CA ALA A 486 -7.31 -30.56 -11.02
C ALA A 486 -8.02 -29.28 -10.51
N GLU A 487 -8.10 -29.06 -9.20
CA GLU A 487 -8.61 -27.80 -8.64
C GLU A 487 -7.73 -26.60 -9.04
N ILE A 488 -6.42 -26.76 -8.92
CA ILE A 488 -5.46 -25.71 -9.29
C ILE A 488 -5.55 -25.41 -10.79
N ASP A 489 -5.54 -26.42 -11.66
CA ASP A 489 -5.62 -26.23 -13.11
C ASP A 489 -6.92 -25.52 -13.50
N ALA A 490 -8.05 -25.84 -12.85
CA ALA A 490 -9.33 -25.17 -13.08
C ALA A 490 -9.28 -23.67 -12.73
N ALA A 491 -8.60 -23.28 -11.64
CA ALA A 491 -8.40 -21.87 -11.31
C ALA A 491 -7.43 -21.17 -12.29
N GLU A 492 -6.34 -21.85 -12.66
CA GLU A 492 -5.35 -21.33 -13.63
C GLU A 492 -5.95 -21.11 -15.04
N GLU A 493 -6.98 -21.85 -15.45
CA GLU A 493 -7.71 -21.64 -16.73
C GLU A 493 -8.39 -20.25 -16.80
N TYR A 494 -8.75 -19.67 -15.66
CA TYR A 494 -9.28 -18.29 -15.57
C TYR A 494 -8.18 -17.22 -15.51
N GLY A 495 -6.90 -17.61 -15.49
CA GLY A 495 -5.77 -16.68 -15.35
C GLY A 495 -5.70 -16.02 -13.97
N ILE A 496 -6.14 -16.70 -12.91
CA ILE A 496 -6.16 -16.21 -11.53
C ILE A 496 -5.25 -17.04 -10.61
N GLY A 497 -4.80 -16.40 -9.52
CA GLY A 497 -4.12 -17.09 -8.43
C GLY A 497 -5.07 -17.95 -7.59
N TRP A 498 -4.50 -18.70 -6.66
CA TRP A 498 -5.21 -19.64 -5.79
C TRP A 498 -4.50 -19.81 -4.45
N MET A 499 -5.21 -20.37 -3.48
CA MET A 499 -4.67 -20.68 -2.16
C MET A 499 -5.11 -22.09 -1.76
N LEU A 500 -4.19 -22.91 -1.26
CA LEU A 500 -4.47 -24.26 -0.75
C LEU A 500 -4.77 -24.22 0.74
N TRP A 501 -5.96 -24.70 1.10
CA TRP A 501 -6.37 -24.81 2.49
C TRP A 501 -6.05 -26.19 3.07
N ASN A 502 -5.25 -26.23 4.13
CA ASN A 502 -5.04 -27.41 4.96
C ASN A 502 -4.98 -27.01 6.43
N ALA A 503 -5.89 -27.56 7.25
CA ALA A 503 -6.03 -27.20 8.67
C ALA A 503 -4.82 -27.57 9.56
N ASN A 504 -3.84 -28.28 9.02
CA ASN A 504 -2.62 -28.71 9.74
C ASN A 504 -1.33 -28.24 9.03
N SER A 505 -1.43 -27.40 8.01
CA SER A 505 -0.29 -26.98 7.15
C SER A 505 0.46 -28.17 6.51
N ASN A 506 -0.25 -29.27 6.26
CA ASN A 506 0.34 -30.47 5.65
C ASN A 506 -0.09 -30.56 4.18
N HIS A 507 0.65 -29.88 3.32
CA HIS A 507 0.28 -29.69 1.93
C HIS A 507 0.71 -30.83 1.00
N THR A 508 -0.12 -31.07 -0.01
CA THR A 508 0.06 -32.12 -1.02
C THR A 508 1.10 -31.70 -2.06
N SER A 509 2.39 -31.81 -1.71
CA SER A 509 3.51 -31.37 -2.56
C SER A 509 3.52 -32.00 -3.95
N GLY A 510 3.00 -33.21 -4.10
CA GLY A 510 2.90 -33.89 -5.39
C GLY A 510 1.92 -33.26 -6.39
N ALA A 511 1.08 -32.32 -5.95
CA ALA A 511 0.19 -31.54 -6.81
C ALA A 511 0.87 -30.28 -7.38
N LEU A 512 1.99 -29.85 -6.80
CA LEU A 512 2.66 -28.60 -7.15
C LEU A 512 3.65 -28.79 -8.30
N LYS A 513 3.69 -27.83 -9.20
CA LYS A 513 4.68 -27.76 -10.30
C LYS A 513 6.02 -27.22 -9.76
N PRO A 514 7.14 -27.52 -10.44
CA PRO A 514 8.41 -26.84 -10.16
C PRO A 514 8.27 -25.30 -10.27
N PRO A 515 9.21 -24.54 -9.67
CA PRO A 515 9.21 -23.10 -9.78
C PRO A 515 9.16 -22.67 -11.26
N GLU A 516 8.41 -21.62 -11.56
CA GLU A 516 8.46 -21.01 -12.88
C GLU A 516 9.89 -20.47 -13.08
N THR A 517 10.62 -21.05 -14.00
CA THR A 517 11.95 -20.52 -14.35
C THR A 517 11.72 -19.11 -14.90
N GLY A 518 12.09 -18.10 -14.12
CA GLY A 518 11.92 -16.71 -14.49
C GLY A 518 12.47 -16.47 -15.89
N THR A 519 11.64 -16.00 -16.77
CA THR A 519 12.06 -15.22 -17.92
C THR A 519 12.67 -13.96 -17.31
N THR A 520 14.01 -13.97 -17.14
CA THR A 520 14.74 -12.72 -16.91
C THR A 520 14.33 -11.82 -18.07
N ALA A 521 13.58 -10.76 -17.75
CA ALA A 521 13.38 -9.69 -18.71
C ALA A 521 14.76 -9.13 -19.04
N ASP A 522 15.23 -9.42 -20.26
CA ASP A 522 16.39 -8.78 -20.88
C ASP A 522 16.10 -7.30 -21.20
#